data_09f2258926694038362a52568768ff57
#
_entry.id   09f2258926694038362a52568768ff57
#
_cell.length_a   1.000
_cell.length_b   1.000
_cell.length_c   1.000
_cell.angle_alpha   90.00
_cell.angle_beta   90.00
_cell.angle_gamma   90.00
#
_symmetry.space_group_name_H-M   'P 1'
#
loop_
_entity.id
_entity.type
_entity.pdbx_description
1 polymer ?
#
loop_
_entity_poly.entity_id
_entity_poly.type
_entity_poly.pdbx_seq_one_letter_code
_entity_poly.pdbx_strand_id
1 'polypeptide(L)'
;MPTDAGIENSGLLQGIPATAFPEQNHEAHIEAHKSLFLTQAVQTNPQLQSLIIAHVMQHLQFLANQLAQEQMPPELIQQIEQLSVESAQLEPEQQQAVSMQIQTIIESFASPILAELSNNFLMSVQPPQQQDPLVAIRQQELGLRNKEIDMKDQQFKAKEQQDAMKESAEIQIAQQKADQQAQVQAEKNDIAKQRLQQQTELKLIDLQQRMNK
;
A
#
# COMPACT_ATOMS: atom_id res chain seq x y z
N MET A 1 19.85 -34.93 -15.29
CA MET A 1 20.01 -35.21 -13.84
C MET A 1 20.28 -33.89 -13.15
N PRO A 2 19.63 -33.61 -12.03
CA PRO A 2 19.94 -32.42 -11.24
C PRO A 2 21.40 -32.46 -10.81
N THR A 3 22.11 -31.37 -10.99
CA THR A 3 23.52 -31.22 -10.67
C THR A 3 23.70 -30.22 -9.52
N ASP A 4 24.81 -30.27 -8.85
CA ASP A 4 25.19 -29.31 -7.82
C ASP A 4 25.51 -27.93 -8.48
N ALA A 5 25.17 -26.85 -7.82
CA ALA A 5 25.39 -25.49 -8.32
C ALA A 5 26.88 -25.20 -8.65
N GLY A 6 27.82 -25.81 -7.95
CA GLY A 6 29.25 -25.67 -8.25
C GLY A 6 29.64 -26.34 -9.57
N ILE A 7 29.04 -27.47 -9.90
CA ILE A 7 29.22 -28.16 -11.19
C ILE A 7 28.62 -27.33 -12.33
N GLU A 8 27.41 -26.82 -12.11
CA GLU A 8 26.74 -25.93 -13.07
C GLU A 8 27.55 -24.65 -13.33
N ASN A 9 28.08 -24.03 -12.28
CA ASN A 9 28.96 -22.87 -12.38
C ASN A 9 30.21 -23.16 -13.22
N SER A 10 30.82 -24.36 -13.06
CA SER A 10 31.96 -24.74 -13.85
C SER A 10 31.63 -24.91 -15.33
N GLY A 11 30.46 -25.46 -15.65
CA GLY A 11 29.94 -25.53 -17.03
C GLY A 11 29.65 -24.18 -17.63
N LEU A 12 28.94 -23.32 -16.87
CA LEU A 12 28.57 -21.97 -17.28
C LEU A 12 29.80 -21.13 -17.61
N LEU A 13 30.89 -21.22 -16.81
CA LEU A 13 32.14 -20.53 -17.12
C LEU A 13 32.80 -21.01 -18.41
N GLN A 14 32.53 -22.22 -18.84
CA GLN A 14 33.02 -22.78 -20.12
C GLN A 14 32.04 -22.47 -21.27
N GLY A 15 30.98 -21.71 -21.04
CA GLY A 15 29.96 -21.42 -22.03
C GLY A 15 28.97 -22.57 -22.29
N ILE A 16 28.92 -23.58 -21.40
CA ILE A 16 27.98 -24.70 -21.49
C ILE A 16 26.68 -24.31 -20.78
N PRO A 17 25.50 -24.29 -21.46
CA PRO A 17 24.23 -24.03 -20.84
C PRO A 17 23.89 -25.09 -19.78
N ALA A 18 23.40 -24.66 -18.62
CA ALA A 18 22.83 -25.53 -17.62
C ALA A 18 21.29 -25.42 -17.63
N THR A 19 20.61 -26.48 -17.16
CA THR A 19 19.15 -26.54 -17.06
C THR A 19 18.78 -26.77 -15.60
N ALA A 20 17.89 -25.96 -15.08
CA ALA A 20 17.34 -26.15 -13.73
C ALA A 20 16.30 -27.29 -13.71
N PHE A 21 16.21 -27.98 -12.58
CA PHE A 21 15.29 -29.10 -12.37
C PHE A 21 14.43 -28.84 -11.11
N PRO A 22 13.16 -29.26 -11.10
CA PRO A 22 12.23 -28.95 -9.98
C PRO A 22 12.70 -29.41 -8.60
N GLU A 23 13.53 -30.46 -8.53
CA GLU A 23 14.00 -31.07 -7.27
C GLU A 23 15.22 -30.37 -6.66
N GLN A 24 15.76 -29.34 -7.33
CA GLN A 24 16.93 -28.60 -6.83
C GLN A 24 16.54 -27.60 -5.74
N ASN A 25 17.49 -27.29 -4.86
CA ASN A 25 17.33 -26.16 -3.93
C ASN A 25 17.57 -24.85 -4.68
N HIS A 26 16.48 -24.25 -5.19
CA HIS A 26 16.56 -23.10 -6.05
C HIS A 26 17.18 -21.88 -5.38
N GLU A 27 16.88 -21.63 -4.08
CA GLU A 27 17.48 -20.51 -3.35
C GLU A 27 19.02 -20.66 -3.25
N ALA A 28 19.49 -21.84 -2.91
CA ALA A 28 20.93 -22.11 -2.81
C ALA A 28 21.63 -21.99 -4.17
N HIS A 29 20.99 -22.45 -5.26
CA HIS A 29 21.52 -22.31 -6.62
C HIS A 29 21.58 -20.83 -7.05
N ILE A 30 20.52 -20.05 -6.80
CA ILE A 30 20.49 -18.61 -7.12
C ILE A 30 21.65 -17.89 -6.41
N GLU A 31 21.89 -18.13 -5.12
CA GLU A 31 22.98 -17.49 -4.40
C GLU A 31 24.37 -17.94 -4.90
N ALA A 32 24.52 -19.22 -5.28
CA ALA A 32 25.76 -19.71 -5.86
C ALA A 32 26.05 -19.09 -7.25
N HIS A 33 25.02 -18.98 -8.10
CA HIS A 33 25.13 -18.35 -9.42
C HIS A 33 25.32 -16.85 -9.34
N LYS A 34 24.69 -16.18 -8.37
CA LYS A 34 24.92 -14.76 -8.07
C LYS A 34 26.37 -14.50 -7.67
N SER A 35 26.94 -15.35 -6.82
CA SER A 35 28.36 -15.26 -6.45
C SER A 35 29.28 -15.41 -7.65
N LEU A 36 28.97 -16.34 -8.57
CA LEU A 36 29.68 -16.47 -9.85
C LEU A 36 29.53 -15.23 -10.72
N PHE A 37 28.31 -14.71 -10.85
CA PHE A 37 27.99 -13.54 -11.68
C PHE A 37 28.81 -12.31 -11.28
N LEU A 38 29.07 -12.12 -9.97
CA LEU A 38 29.83 -11.00 -9.43
C LEU A 38 31.34 -11.13 -9.63
N THR A 39 31.84 -12.24 -10.17
CA THR A 39 33.26 -12.39 -10.48
C THR A 39 33.69 -11.51 -11.64
N GLN A 40 34.93 -11.03 -11.62
CA GLN A 40 35.48 -10.20 -12.69
C GLN A 40 35.43 -10.91 -14.06
N ALA A 41 35.64 -12.23 -14.10
CA ALA A 41 35.60 -13.00 -15.33
C ALA A 41 34.23 -12.93 -16.02
N VAL A 42 33.14 -12.95 -15.26
CA VAL A 42 31.77 -12.84 -15.78
C VAL A 42 31.41 -11.39 -16.04
N GLN A 43 31.79 -10.46 -15.17
CA GLN A 43 31.46 -9.02 -15.31
C GLN A 43 32.07 -8.40 -16.58
N THR A 44 33.17 -8.95 -17.07
CA THR A 44 33.80 -8.49 -18.31
C THR A 44 33.37 -9.25 -19.57
N ASN A 45 32.48 -10.26 -19.43
CA ASN A 45 32.04 -11.11 -20.53
C ASN A 45 30.52 -11.13 -20.67
N PRO A 46 29.93 -10.30 -21.58
CA PRO A 46 28.48 -10.22 -21.76
C PRO A 46 27.80 -11.54 -22.16
N GLN A 47 28.52 -12.44 -22.84
CA GLN A 47 27.98 -13.76 -23.22
C GLN A 47 27.78 -14.66 -21.99
N LEU A 48 28.76 -14.68 -21.09
CA LEU A 48 28.64 -15.42 -19.82
C LEU A 48 27.56 -14.81 -18.93
N GLN A 49 27.45 -13.48 -18.88
CA GLN A 49 26.37 -12.82 -18.16
C GLN A 49 24.98 -13.27 -18.66
N SER A 50 24.76 -13.24 -19.97
CA SER A 50 23.50 -13.67 -20.57
C SER A 50 23.19 -15.13 -20.29
N LEU A 51 24.20 -15.99 -20.34
CA LEU A 51 24.06 -17.42 -20.08
C LEU A 51 23.67 -17.70 -18.62
N ILE A 52 24.35 -17.05 -17.68
CA ILE A 52 24.07 -17.19 -16.25
C ILE A 52 22.69 -16.62 -15.89
N ILE A 53 22.35 -15.45 -16.41
CA ILE A 53 21.02 -14.85 -16.21
C ILE A 53 19.92 -15.80 -16.71
N ALA A 54 20.06 -16.34 -17.94
CA ALA A 54 19.09 -17.27 -18.49
C ALA A 54 18.89 -18.53 -17.63
N HIS A 55 19.97 -19.04 -17.03
CA HIS A 55 19.90 -20.17 -16.11
C HIS A 55 19.27 -19.79 -14.75
N VAL A 56 19.69 -18.67 -14.16
CA VAL A 56 19.09 -18.17 -12.90
C VAL A 56 17.60 -17.91 -13.06
N MET A 57 17.15 -17.39 -14.19
CA MET A 57 15.72 -17.18 -14.46
C MET A 57 14.92 -18.48 -14.39
N GLN A 58 15.48 -19.62 -14.76
CA GLN A 58 14.81 -20.93 -14.60
C GLN A 58 14.65 -21.28 -13.11
N HIS A 59 15.67 -21.05 -12.29
CA HIS A 59 15.56 -21.24 -10.84
C HIS A 59 14.56 -20.30 -10.20
N LEU A 60 14.54 -19.02 -10.60
CA LEU A 60 13.57 -18.04 -10.12
C LEU A 60 12.14 -18.44 -10.49
N GLN A 61 11.93 -19.01 -11.70
CA GLN A 61 10.62 -19.53 -12.12
C GLN A 61 10.15 -20.69 -11.22
N PHE A 62 11.02 -21.65 -10.92
CA PHE A 62 10.67 -22.76 -10.02
C PHE A 62 10.39 -22.26 -8.60
N LEU A 63 11.21 -21.35 -8.09
CA LEU A 63 11.03 -20.73 -6.77
C LEU A 63 9.71 -19.94 -6.70
N ALA A 64 9.39 -19.16 -7.73
CA ALA A 64 8.14 -18.42 -7.80
C ALA A 64 6.92 -19.36 -7.80
N ASN A 65 6.99 -20.47 -8.52
CA ASN A 65 5.92 -21.48 -8.53
C ASN A 65 5.76 -22.16 -7.16
N GLN A 66 6.85 -22.46 -6.46
CA GLN A 66 6.82 -23.00 -5.10
C GLN A 66 6.16 -22.01 -4.14
N LEU A 67 6.61 -20.75 -4.11
CA LEU A 67 6.06 -19.71 -3.25
C LEU A 67 4.59 -19.38 -3.60
N ALA A 68 4.23 -19.47 -4.88
CA ALA A 68 2.84 -19.29 -5.30
C ALA A 68 1.94 -20.37 -4.70
N GLN A 69 2.37 -21.63 -4.69
CA GLN A 69 1.63 -22.74 -4.08
C GLN A 69 1.47 -22.54 -2.56
N GLU A 70 2.51 -22.06 -1.88
CA GLU A 70 2.49 -21.79 -0.44
C GLU A 70 1.54 -20.62 -0.07
N GLN A 71 1.39 -19.63 -0.95
CA GLN A 71 0.55 -18.45 -0.75
C GLN A 71 -0.87 -18.60 -1.29
N MET A 72 -1.15 -19.70 -2.00
CA MET A 72 -2.45 -19.94 -2.61
C MET A 72 -3.51 -20.23 -1.55
N PRO A 73 -4.72 -19.65 -1.67
CA PRO A 73 -5.84 -19.96 -0.78
C PRO A 73 -6.17 -21.45 -0.80
N PRO A 74 -6.49 -22.06 0.36
CA PRO A 74 -6.81 -23.49 0.46
C PRO A 74 -7.92 -23.95 -0.49
N GLU A 75 -8.89 -23.08 -0.77
CA GLU A 75 -10.00 -23.35 -1.69
C GLU A 75 -9.53 -23.56 -3.13
N LEU A 76 -8.53 -22.79 -3.56
CA LEU A 76 -7.94 -22.94 -4.89
C LEU A 76 -7.05 -24.17 -4.98
N ILE A 77 -6.33 -24.51 -3.91
CA ILE A 77 -5.56 -25.76 -3.85
C ILE A 77 -6.49 -26.97 -4.02
N GLN A 78 -7.60 -26.99 -3.28
CA GLN A 78 -8.61 -28.05 -3.42
C GLN A 78 -9.22 -28.09 -4.83
N GLN A 79 -9.47 -26.95 -5.44
CA GLN A 79 -9.97 -26.88 -6.82
C GLN A 79 -8.96 -27.47 -7.81
N ILE A 80 -7.68 -27.16 -7.67
CA ILE A 80 -6.59 -27.72 -8.50
C ILE A 80 -6.51 -29.24 -8.31
N GLU A 81 -6.58 -29.72 -7.08
CA GLU A 81 -6.56 -31.15 -6.78
C GLU A 81 -7.76 -31.87 -7.42
N GLN A 82 -8.96 -31.31 -7.32
CA GLN A 82 -10.15 -31.86 -7.96
C GLN A 82 -10.00 -31.91 -9.48
N LEU A 83 -9.59 -30.81 -10.10
CA LEU A 83 -9.34 -30.75 -11.54
C LEU A 83 -8.29 -31.78 -11.98
N SER A 84 -7.23 -31.97 -11.18
CA SER A 84 -6.18 -32.95 -11.44
C SER A 84 -6.71 -34.38 -11.41
N VAL A 85 -7.54 -34.71 -10.40
CA VAL A 85 -8.16 -36.05 -10.27
C VAL A 85 -9.17 -36.30 -11.41
N GLU A 86 -10.03 -35.32 -11.72
CA GLU A 86 -10.98 -35.42 -12.82
C GLU A 86 -10.29 -35.56 -14.17
N SER A 87 -9.18 -34.84 -14.38
CA SER A 87 -8.44 -34.90 -15.64
C SER A 87 -7.87 -36.29 -15.95
N ALA A 88 -7.53 -37.06 -14.93
CA ALA A 88 -6.98 -38.40 -15.11
C ALA A 88 -7.95 -39.40 -15.80
N GLN A 89 -9.24 -39.07 -15.82
CA GLN A 89 -10.30 -39.89 -16.44
C GLN A 89 -10.76 -39.38 -17.83
N LEU A 90 -10.17 -38.26 -18.29
CA LEU A 90 -10.53 -37.61 -19.54
C LEU A 90 -9.70 -38.13 -20.72
N GLU A 91 -10.20 -37.88 -21.95
CA GLU A 91 -9.41 -38.08 -23.16
C GLU A 91 -8.18 -37.14 -23.22
N PRO A 92 -7.08 -37.52 -23.94
CA PRO A 92 -5.83 -36.75 -23.94
C PRO A 92 -5.98 -35.28 -24.31
N GLU A 93 -6.87 -34.93 -25.23
CA GLU A 93 -7.14 -33.53 -25.62
C GLU A 93 -7.78 -32.73 -24.47
N GLN A 94 -8.69 -33.35 -23.73
CA GLN A 94 -9.36 -32.75 -22.59
C GLN A 94 -8.41 -32.64 -21.39
N GLN A 95 -7.51 -33.62 -21.19
CA GLN A 95 -6.46 -33.58 -20.17
C GLN A 95 -5.54 -32.37 -20.40
N GLN A 96 -5.17 -32.10 -21.65
CA GLN A 96 -4.34 -30.96 -21.99
C GLN A 96 -5.05 -29.63 -21.66
N ALA A 97 -6.34 -29.52 -21.97
CA ALA A 97 -7.11 -28.30 -21.65
C ALA A 97 -7.18 -28.04 -20.14
N VAL A 98 -7.43 -29.08 -19.33
CA VAL A 98 -7.44 -28.98 -17.87
C VAL A 98 -6.04 -28.63 -17.32
N SER A 99 -5.00 -29.26 -17.86
CA SER A 99 -3.61 -28.94 -17.50
C SER A 99 -3.27 -27.46 -17.75
N MET A 100 -3.68 -26.93 -18.90
CA MET A 100 -3.50 -25.49 -19.20
C MET A 100 -4.29 -24.60 -18.24
N GLN A 101 -5.50 -25.00 -17.84
CA GLN A 101 -6.29 -24.25 -16.87
C GLN A 101 -5.62 -24.21 -15.50
N ILE A 102 -5.13 -25.36 -15.00
CA ILE A 102 -4.37 -25.46 -13.75
C ILE A 102 -3.13 -24.59 -13.84
N GLN A 103 -2.38 -24.67 -14.93
CA GLN A 103 -1.18 -23.86 -15.13
C GLN A 103 -1.50 -22.37 -15.10
N THR A 104 -2.59 -21.93 -15.74
CA THR A 104 -3.03 -20.51 -15.73
C THR A 104 -3.32 -20.02 -14.32
N ILE A 105 -3.94 -20.86 -13.48
CA ILE A 105 -4.20 -20.51 -12.08
C ILE A 105 -2.87 -20.32 -11.34
N ILE A 106 -1.95 -21.27 -11.46
CA ILE A 106 -0.63 -21.18 -10.80
C ILE A 106 0.14 -19.96 -11.29
N GLU A 107 0.17 -19.71 -12.59
CA GLU A 107 0.87 -18.57 -13.20
C GLU A 107 0.32 -17.22 -12.73
N SER A 108 -0.98 -17.12 -12.45
CA SER A 108 -1.58 -15.88 -11.95
C SER A 108 -1.01 -15.46 -10.57
N PHE A 109 -0.63 -16.43 -9.73
CA PHE A 109 0.04 -16.20 -8.46
C PHE A 109 1.57 -16.11 -8.60
N ALA A 110 2.15 -16.93 -9.46
CA ALA A 110 3.60 -16.99 -9.63
C ALA A 110 4.18 -15.76 -10.37
N SER A 111 3.45 -15.17 -11.32
CA SER A 111 3.95 -14.06 -12.13
C SER A 111 4.36 -12.82 -11.33
N PRO A 112 3.58 -12.29 -10.38
CA PRO A 112 4.02 -11.16 -9.58
C PRO A 112 5.22 -11.50 -8.69
N ILE A 113 5.26 -12.72 -8.13
CA ILE A 113 6.39 -13.20 -7.33
C ILE A 113 7.66 -13.29 -8.20
N LEU A 114 7.55 -13.87 -9.39
CA LEU A 114 8.66 -13.97 -10.34
C LEU A 114 9.19 -12.58 -10.73
N ALA A 115 8.29 -11.62 -10.96
CA ALA A 115 8.68 -10.26 -11.30
C ALA A 115 9.48 -9.60 -10.17
N GLU A 116 9.04 -9.78 -8.92
CA GLU A 116 9.73 -9.27 -7.74
C GLU A 116 11.10 -9.94 -7.54
N LEU A 117 11.16 -11.27 -7.57
CA LEU A 117 12.40 -12.04 -7.44
C LEU A 117 13.40 -11.67 -8.53
N SER A 118 12.94 -11.53 -9.78
CA SER A 118 13.78 -11.15 -10.92
C SER A 118 14.36 -9.74 -10.76
N ASN A 119 13.54 -8.78 -10.33
CA ASN A 119 14.00 -7.42 -10.05
C ASN A 119 15.04 -7.40 -8.92
N ASN A 120 14.78 -8.12 -7.82
CA ASN A 120 15.69 -8.21 -6.69
C ASN A 120 17.02 -8.84 -7.09
N PHE A 121 17.00 -9.93 -7.89
CA PHE A 121 18.20 -10.51 -8.44
C PHE A 121 18.99 -9.54 -9.30
N LEU A 122 18.35 -8.92 -10.30
CA LEU A 122 18.98 -7.97 -11.21
C LEU A 122 19.61 -6.78 -10.48
N MET A 123 18.90 -6.23 -9.48
CA MET A 123 19.45 -5.16 -8.63
C MET A 123 20.67 -5.63 -7.82
N SER A 124 20.65 -6.88 -7.34
CA SER A 124 21.72 -7.43 -6.50
C SER A 124 23.03 -7.73 -7.27
N VAL A 125 22.92 -7.93 -8.60
CA VAL A 125 24.07 -8.25 -9.47
C VAL A 125 24.54 -7.05 -10.32
N GLN A 126 23.85 -5.93 -10.26
CA GLN A 126 24.36 -4.71 -10.88
C GLN A 126 25.68 -4.31 -10.20
N PRO A 127 26.73 -4.01 -10.98
CA PRO A 127 27.91 -3.42 -10.38
C PRO A 127 27.47 -2.16 -9.65
N PRO A 128 28.07 -1.86 -8.48
CA PRO A 128 27.78 -0.59 -7.79
C PRO A 128 27.97 0.51 -8.82
N GLN A 129 26.85 1.08 -9.27
CA GLN A 129 26.92 2.23 -10.18
C GLN A 129 27.82 3.22 -9.42
N GLN A 130 28.97 3.52 -9.99
CA GLN A 130 29.68 4.74 -9.62
C GLN A 130 28.67 5.85 -9.90
N GLN A 131 27.85 6.15 -8.88
CA GLN A 131 26.94 7.28 -8.98
C GLN A 131 27.83 8.46 -9.32
N ASP A 132 27.66 8.98 -10.53
CA ASP A 132 28.27 10.26 -10.86
C ASP A 132 28.01 11.18 -9.67
N PRO A 133 29.05 11.70 -9.01
CA PRO A 133 28.90 12.55 -7.83
C PRO A 133 27.85 13.64 -8.02
N LEU A 134 27.68 14.11 -9.27
CA LEU A 134 26.66 15.08 -9.67
C LEU A 134 25.23 14.49 -9.58
N VAL A 135 25.02 13.20 -9.88
CA VAL A 135 23.71 12.55 -9.77
C VAL A 135 23.37 12.35 -8.29
N ALA A 136 24.32 11.93 -7.47
CA ALA A 136 24.14 11.79 -6.03
C ALA A 136 23.79 13.14 -5.36
N ILE A 137 24.50 14.21 -5.71
CA ILE A 137 24.21 15.56 -5.23
C ILE A 137 22.80 15.99 -5.67
N ARG A 138 22.41 15.76 -6.92
CA ARG A 138 21.09 16.14 -7.43
C ARG A 138 19.95 15.36 -6.76
N GLN A 139 20.15 14.07 -6.47
CA GLN A 139 19.20 13.29 -5.69
C GLN A 139 19.05 13.79 -4.24
N GLN A 140 20.17 14.17 -3.61
CA GLN A 140 20.15 14.75 -2.29
C GLN A 140 19.44 16.11 -2.27
N GLU A 141 19.67 16.95 -3.28
CA GLU A 141 19.02 18.25 -3.45
C GLU A 141 17.50 18.11 -3.66
N LEU A 142 17.06 17.14 -4.49
CA LEU A 142 15.65 16.80 -4.66
C LEU A 142 15.02 16.30 -3.36
N GLY A 143 15.73 15.47 -2.58
CA GLY A 143 15.28 15.02 -1.28
C GLY A 143 15.09 16.15 -0.27
N LEU A 144 16.00 17.13 -0.24
CA LEU A 144 15.87 18.32 0.59
C LEU A 144 14.70 19.22 0.16
N ARG A 145 14.51 19.39 -1.15
CA ARG A 145 13.40 20.18 -1.70
C ARG A 145 12.04 19.59 -1.38
N ASN A 146 11.92 18.26 -1.46
CA ASN A 146 10.69 17.56 -1.08
C ASN A 146 10.37 17.74 0.42
N LYS A 147 11.37 17.62 1.29
CA LYS A 147 11.21 17.90 2.73
C LYS A 147 10.78 19.34 3.00
N GLU A 148 11.30 20.31 2.25
CA GLU A 148 10.90 21.71 2.38
C GLU A 148 9.42 21.93 1.95
N ILE A 149 8.98 21.25 0.89
CA ILE A 149 7.58 21.28 0.45
C ILE A 149 6.68 20.66 1.53
N ASP A 150 7.03 19.49 2.06
CA ASP A 150 6.25 18.82 3.12
C ASP A 150 6.14 19.68 4.39
N MET A 151 7.22 20.36 4.77
CA MET A 151 7.19 21.28 5.92
C MET A 151 6.27 22.49 5.66
N LYS A 152 6.28 23.05 4.46
CA LYS A 152 5.39 24.15 4.08
C LYS A 152 3.92 23.74 4.09
N ASP A 153 3.63 22.55 3.58
CA ASP A 153 2.28 21.98 3.61
C ASP A 153 1.78 21.75 5.05
N GLN A 154 2.63 21.23 5.92
CA GLN A 154 2.30 21.06 7.33
C GLN A 154 2.04 22.41 8.02
N GLN A 155 2.87 23.42 7.76
CA GLN A 155 2.67 24.77 8.30
C GLN A 155 1.37 25.40 7.78
N PHE A 156 1.04 25.21 6.50
CA PHE A 156 -0.21 25.69 5.90
C PHE A 156 -1.43 25.05 6.56
N LYS A 157 -1.43 23.72 6.70
CA LYS A 157 -2.51 22.97 7.37
C LYS A 157 -2.67 23.36 8.84
N ALA A 158 -1.55 23.57 9.56
CA ALA A 158 -1.60 24.02 10.95
C ALA A 158 -2.20 25.43 11.09
N LYS A 159 -1.88 26.33 10.15
CA LYS A 159 -2.45 27.67 10.12
C LYS A 159 -3.94 27.64 9.81
N GLU A 160 -4.36 26.86 8.84
CA GLU A 160 -5.77 26.67 8.47
C GLU A 160 -6.60 26.15 9.65
N GLN A 161 -6.08 25.15 10.37
CA GLN A 161 -6.72 24.64 11.60
C GLN A 161 -6.80 25.72 12.71
N GLN A 162 -5.77 26.54 12.86
CA GLN A 162 -5.77 27.61 13.85
C GLN A 162 -6.80 28.70 13.49
N ASP A 163 -6.92 29.05 12.21
CA ASP A 163 -7.88 30.04 11.75
C ASP A 163 -9.33 29.52 11.87
N ALA A 164 -9.58 28.24 11.54
CA ALA A 164 -10.88 27.59 11.78
C ALA A 164 -11.25 27.52 13.28
N MET A 165 -10.29 27.27 14.16
CA MET A 165 -10.53 27.33 15.60
C MET A 165 -10.90 28.74 16.09
N LYS A 166 -10.25 29.78 15.58
CA LYS A 166 -10.59 31.18 15.93
C LYS A 166 -11.99 31.55 15.46
N GLU A 167 -12.32 31.19 14.22
CA GLU A 167 -13.65 31.46 13.67
C GLU A 167 -14.75 30.75 14.48
N SER A 168 -14.55 29.48 14.83
CA SER A 168 -15.50 28.75 15.67
C SER A 168 -15.67 29.36 17.05
N ALA A 169 -14.59 29.83 17.66
CA ALA A 169 -14.65 30.53 18.96
C ALA A 169 -15.40 31.87 18.87
N GLU A 170 -15.20 32.64 17.79
CA GLU A 170 -15.91 33.88 17.56
C GLU A 170 -17.42 33.66 17.38
N ILE A 171 -17.80 32.63 16.62
CA ILE A 171 -19.22 32.23 16.45
C ILE A 171 -19.84 31.85 17.81
N GLN A 172 -19.14 31.05 18.65
CA GLN A 172 -19.65 30.71 19.98
C GLN A 172 -19.85 31.93 20.87
N ILE A 173 -18.89 32.87 20.89
CA ILE A 173 -19.01 34.11 21.64
C ILE A 173 -20.19 34.97 21.14
N ALA A 174 -20.38 35.03 19.82
CA ALA A 174 -21.52 35.79 19.24
C ALA A 174 -22.85 35.16 19.62
N GLN A 175 -22.96 33.82 19.58
CA GLN A 175 -24.16 33.12 20.03
C GLN A 175 -24.44 33.35 21.50
N GLN A 176 -23.45 33.22 22.36
CA GLN A 176 -23.59 33.43 23.80
C GLN A 176 -24.07 34.88 24.12
N LYS A 177 -23.55 35.89 23.40
CA LYS A 177 -24.03 37.28 23.54
C LYS A 177 -25.46 37.44 23.07
N ALA A 178 -25.86 36.81 21.97
CA ALA A 178 -27.22 36.86 21.46
C ALA A 178 -28.21 36.21 22.46
N ASP A 179 -27.88 35.09 23.04
CA ASP A 179 -28.69 34.41 24.05
C ASP A 179 -28.84 35.23 25.32
N GLN A 180 -27.77 35.87 25.80
CA GLN A 180 -27.84 36.78 26.94
C GLN A 180 -28.74 37.97 26.65
N GLN A 181 -28.64 38.57 25.46
CA GLN A 181 -29.52 39.68 25.06
C GLN A 181 -30.97 39.25 24.97
N ALA A 182 -31.28 38.07 24.44
CA ALA A 182 -32.61 37.50 24.39
C ALA A 182 -33.21 37.28 25.79
N GLN A 183 -32.41 36.75 26.73
CA GLN A 183 -32.81 36.56 28.11
C GLN A 183 -33.14 37.89 28.82
N VAL A 184 -32.28 38.90 28.69
CA VAL A 184 -32.52 40.25 29.25
C VAL A 184 -33.77 40.87 28.64
N GLN A 185 -34.03 40.68 27.36
CA GLN A 185 -35.23 41.17 26.72
C GLN A 185 -36.51 40.45 27.19
N ALA A 186 -36.42 39.14 27.38
CA ALA A 186 -37.51 38.34 27.95
C ALA A 186 -37.88 38.79 29.38
N GLU A 187 -36.87 38.99 30.22
CA GLU A 187 -37.10 39.53 31.61
C GLU A 187 -37.74 40.90 31.59
N LYS A 188 -37.29 41.83 30.73
CA LYS A 188 -37.91 43.14 30.56
C LYS A 188 -39.38 43.04 30.16
N ASN A 189 -39.69 42.14 29.22
CA ASN A 189 -41.05 41.93 28.76
C ASN A 189 -41.95 41.34 29.89
N ASP A 190 -41.42 40.43 30.69
CA ASP A 190 -42.16 39.85 31.84
C ASP A 190 -42.41 40.89 32.95
N ILE A 191 -41.43 41.73 33.27
CA ILE A 191 -41.61 42.85 34.19
C ILE A 191 -42.66 43.84 33.65
N ALA A 192 -42.65 44.14 32.34
CA ALA A 192 -43.64 44.99 31.75
C ALA A 192 -45.07 44.41 31.81
N LYS A 193 -45.23 43.10 31.59
CA LYS A 193 -46.52 42.39 31.76
C LYS A 193 -47.02 42.43 33.19
N GLN A 194 -46.14 42.16 34.15
CA GLN A 194 -46.52 42.24 35.59
C GLN A 194 -46.96 43.61 36.00
N ARG A 195 -46.26 44.67 35.56
CA ARG A 195 -46.70 46.07 35.80
C ARG A 195 -48.06 46.38 35.22
N LEU A 196 -48.31 45.92 33.99
CA LEU A 196 -49.62 46.11 33.33
C LEU A 196 -50.74 45.38 34.08
N GLN A 197 -50.52 44.17 34.55
CA GLN A 197 -51.47 43.40 35.38
C GLN A 197 -51.78 44.13 36.69
N GLN A 198 -50.75 44.57 37.44
CA GLN A 198 -50.93 45.34 38.63
C GLN A 198 -51.75 46.63 38.42
N GLN A 199 -51.45 47.37 37.35
CA GLN A 199 -52.20 48.55 37.00
C GLN A 199 -53.68 48.24 36.66
N THR A 200 -53.94 47.13 36.01
CA THR A 200 -55.30 46.67 35.69
C THR A 200 -56.07 46.28 36.90
N GLU A 201 -55.45 45.57 37.87
CA GLU A 201 -56.05 45.21 39.16
C GLU A 201 -56.36 46.41 40.00
N LEU A 202 -55.48 47.42 40.08
CA LEU A 202 -55.73 48.67 40.83
C LEU A 202 -56.88 49.44 40.23
N LYS A 203 -57.01 49.51 38.92
CA LYS A 203 -58.17 50.17 38.24
C LYS A 203 -59.48 49.43 38.52
N LEU A 204 -59.45 48.11 38.56
CA LEU A 204 -60.60 47.26 38.84
C LEU A 204 -61.10 47.47 40.30
N ILE A 205 -60.16 47.54 41.26
CA ILE A 205 -60.47 47.86 42.66
C ILE A 205 -61.06 49.25 42.81
N ASP A 206 -60.54 50.29 42.13
CA ASP A 206 -61.08 51.65 42.14
C ASP A 206 -62.51 51.70 41.56
N LEU A 207 -62.78 51.03 40.47
CA LEU A 207 -64.06 50.85 39.87
C LEU A 207 -65.08 50.18 40.81
N GLN A 208 -64.68 49.08 41.46
CA GLN A 208 -65.53 48.40 42.46
C GLN A 208 -65.86 49.29 43.65
N GLN A 209 -64.91 50.09 44.12
CA GLN A 209 -65.15 51.05 45.23
C GLN A 209 -66.10 52.17 44.85
N ARG A 210 -66.09 52.58 43.59
CA ARG A 210 -67.05 53.65 43.05
C ARG A 210 -68.43 53.09 42.84
N MET A 211 -68.60 51.78 42.55
CA MET A 211 -69.93 51.18 42.35
C MET A 211 -70.65 50.88 43.67
N ASN A 212 -69.91 50.78 44.79
CA ASN A 212 -70.44 50.48 46.12
C ASN A 212 -70.71 51.73 47.01
N LYS A 213 -70.63 52.96 46.39
CA LYS A 213 -71.01 54.22 46.96
C LYS A 213 -72.29 54.77 46.30
#